data_66447422b44b46865276f56ec30917d9
#
_entry.id   66447422b44b46865276f56ec30917d9
#
_cell.length_a   1.000
_cell.length_b   1.000
_cell.length_c   1.000
_cell.angle_alpha   90.00
_cell.angle_beta   90.00
_cell.angle_gamma   90.00
#
_symmetry.space_group_name_H-M   'P 1'
#
loop_
_entity.id
_entity.type
_entity.pdbx_description
1 polymer ?
#
loop_
_entity_poly.entity_id
_entity_poly.type
_entity_poly.pdbx_seq_one_letter_code
_entity_poly.pdbx_strand_id
1 'polypeptide(L)'
;KPWLIVENGKVQGMDFTAYVKDITRMKTAPAFDALDLESPENDLFGNETTNCRHFTEYSTAHTKAQGACAEAEVVKMMNPMEYIMDEKAEKAQHFRIRHGECDRDTSLVISAMLTAKLREAGCEVDYHSPWNTPHAGDYDLDELFAWIDGICG
;
A
#
# COMPACT_ATOMS: atom_id res chain seq x y z
N LYS A 1 -1.38 8.36 -25.54
CA LYS A 1 -0.44 8.18 -24.44
C LYS A 1 0.98 8.10 -24.99
N PRO A 2 1.97 8.78 -24.38
CA PRO A 2 3.33 8.87 -24.94
C PRO A 2 4.07 7.52 -24.97
N TRP A 3 3.61 6.57 -24.22
CA TRP A 3 4.18 5.23 -24.12
C TRP A 3 3.53 4.18 -25.03
N LEU A 4 2.49 4.56 -25.80
CA LEU A 4 1.90 3.68 -26.81
C LEU A 4 2.62 3.86 -28.15
N ILE A 5 3.04 2.75 -28.74
CA ILE A 5 3.57 2.68 -30.10
C ILE A 5 2.39 2.45 -31.02
N VAL A 6 2.02 3.46 -31.80
CA VAL A 6 0.84 3.42 -32.68
C VAL A 6 1.29 3.63 -34.13
N GLU A 7 0.96 2.69 -35.00
CA GLU A 7 1.16 2.78 -36.44
C GLU A 7 -0.17 2.56 -37.19
N ASN A 8 -0.46 3.42 -38.14
CA ASN A 8 -1.69 3.37 -38.92
C ASN A 8 -2.97 3.28 -38.06
N GLY A 9 -3.00 3.99 -36.92
CA GLY A 9 -4.13 3.99 -35.98
C GLY A 9 -4.30 2.73 -35.17
N LYS A 10 -3.36 1.80 -35.22
CA LYS A 10 -3.37 0.57 -34.41
C LYS A 10 -2.22 0.55 -33.43
N VAL A 11 -2.49 0.09 -32.21
CA VAL A 11 -1.45 -0.13 -31.20
C VAL A 11 -0.60 -1.33 -31.63
N GLN A 12 0.69 -1.10 -31.80
CA GLN A 12 1.70 -2.10 -32.16
C GLN A 12 2.50 -2.57 -30.95
N GLY A 13 2.57 -1.75 -29.92
CA GLY A 13 3.35 -2.08 -28.73
C GLY A 13 3.27 -1.01 -27.66
N MET A 14 4.07 -1.19 -26.64
CA MET A 14 4.16 -0.30 -25.49
C MET A 14 5.62 -0.15 -25.05
N ASP A 15 6.05 1.07 -24.83
CA ASP A 15 7.27 1.35 -24.09
C ASP A 15 6.97 1.25 -22.59
N PHE A 16 7.38 0.14 -21.98
CA PHE A 16 7.09 -0.13 -20.57
C PHE A 16 7.76 0.87 -19.62
N THR A 17 8.97 1.33 -19.95
CA THR A 17 9.69 2.32 -19.14
C THR A 17 8.97 3.67 -19.17
N ALA A 18 8.55 4.10 -20.36
CA ALA A 18 7.75 5.32 -20.51
C ALA A 18 6.37 5.19 -19.86
N TYR A 19 5.74 4.01 -19.89
CA TYR A 19 4.49 3.72 -19.18
C TYR A 19 4.66 3.92 -17.68
N VAL A 20 5.62 3.24 -17.06
CA VAL A 20 5.88 3.34 -15.61
C VAL A 20 6.16 4.78 -15.20
N LYS A 21 6.88 5.53 -16.03
CA LYS A 21 7.18 6.94 -15.79
C LYS A 21 5.96 7.85 -15.95
N ASP A 22 5.08 7.57 -16.91
CA ASP A 22 3.85 8.36 -17.17
C ASP A 22 2.83 8.17 -16.05
N ILE A 23 2.62 6.95 -15.61
CA ILE A 23 1.67 6.66 -14.52
C ILE A 23 2.23 6.97 -13.13
N THR A 24 3.55 7.06 -13.00
CA THR A 24 4.26 7.44 -11.75
C THR A 24 3.69 6.71 -10.52
N ARG A 25 3.63 5.41 -10.57
CA ARG A 25 2.86 4.58 -9.64
C ARG A 25 3.40 4.49 -8.21
N MET A 26 4.56 5.06 -7.95
CA MET A 26 5.19 4.92 -6.64
C MET A 26 5.84 6.22 -6.22
N LYS A 27 5.75 6.52 -4.94
CA LYS A 27 6.64 7.49 -4.30
C LYS A 27 8.09 7.04 -4.51
N THR A 28 8.99 8.00 -4.62
CA THR A 28 10.44 7.69 -4.63
C THR A 28 10.80 7.01 -3.31
N ALA A 29 11.58 5.92 -3.39
CA ALA A 29 12.04 5.25 -2.17
C ALA A 29 13.05 6.13 -1.38
N PRO A 30 12.96 6.17 -0.05
CA PRO A 30 11.99 5.48 0.79
C PRO A 30 10.60 6.14 0.71
N ALA A 31 9.56 5.31 0.50
CA ALA A 31 8.24 5.81 0.15
C ALA A 31 7.46 6.42 1.32
N PHE A 32 7.67 5.92 2.53
CA PHE A 32 6.88 6.29 3.72
C PHE A 32 7.78 6.67 4.90
N ASP A 33 8.92 6.03 5.08
CA ASP A 33 9.87 6.38 6.11
C ASP A 33 10.89 7.38 5.57
N ALA A 34 10.49 8.66 5.54
CA ALA A 34 11.30 9.73 4.97
C ALA A 34 12.63 9.90 5.71
N LEU A 35 13.73 10.11 4.96
CA LEU A 35 15.07 10.26 5.55
C LEU A 35 15.21 11.52 6.41
N ASP A 36 14.38 12.52 6.18
CA ASP A 36 14.29 13.78 6.92
C ASP A 36 13.24 13.76 8.04
N LEU A 37 12.50 12.65 8.20
CA LEU A 37 11.39 12.47 9.14
C LEU A 37 10.18 13.41 8.88
N GLU A 38 10.03 13.94 7.68
CA GLU A 38 8.94 14.84 7.32
C GLU A 38 7.71 14.13 6.72
N SER A 39 7.72 12.79 6.61
CA SER A 39 6.56 12.01 6.20
C SER A 39 5.54 11.91 7.33
N PRO A 40 4.22 12.05 7.06
CA PRO A 40 3.19 11.83 8.06
C PRO A 40 3.25 10.44 8.71
N GLU A 41 3.74 9.46 7.97
CA GLU A 41 3.92 8.10 8.49
C GLU A 41 5.00 8.04 9.60
N ASN A 42 6.01 8.92 9.57
CA ASN A 42 6.99 9.00 10.67
C ASN A 42 6.37 9.43 12.00
N ASP A 43 5.31 10.27 11.95
CA ASP A 43 4.59 10.72 13.15
C ASP A 43 3.85 9.57 13.85
N LEU A 44 3.42 8.56 13.09
CA LEU A 44 2.77 7.37 13.65
C LEU A 44 3.69 6.52 14.53
N PHE A 45 4.99 6.70 14.37
CA PHE A 45 6.01 5.97 15.13
C PHE A 45 6.69 6.84 16.21
N GLY A 46 6.15 8.02 16.44
CA GLY A 46 6.56 8.88 17.57
C GLY A 46 6.22 8.26 18.93
N ASN A 47 6.68 8.90 19.99
CA ASN A 47 6.36 8.53 21.36
C ASN A 47 6.20 9.80 22.23
N GLU A 48 6.06 9.62 23.55
CA GLU A 48 5.85 10.72 24.51
C GLU A 48 6.93 11.82 24.47
N THR A 49 8.13 11.51 23.98
CA THR A 49 9.28 12.42 24.00
C THR A 49 9.73 12.84 22.59
N THR A 50 9.27 12.16 21.56
CA THR A 50 9.72 12.39 20.17
C THR A 50 8.53 12.26 19.23
N ASN A 51 8.24 13.32 18.48
CA ASN A 51 7.06 13.41 17.62
C ASN A 51 7.09 12.45 16.42
N CYS A 52 8.28 12.14 15.90
CA CYS A 52 8.45 11.30 14.72
C CYS A 52 9.69 10.42 14.86
N ARG A 53 9.65 9.23 14.26
CA ARG A 53 10.75 8.27 14.24
C ARG A 53 10.82 7.52 12.94
N HIS A 54 12.01 7.00 12.65
CA HIS A 54 12.16 5.97 11.61
C HIS A 54 11.55 4.65 12.04
N PHE A 55 11.10 3.86 11.08
CA PHE A 55 10.54 2.53 11.32
C PHE A 55 11.10 1.46 10.38
N THR A 56 12.11 1.83 9.56
CA THR A 56 12.87 0.91 8.73
C THR A 56 14.37 1.02 9.02
N GLU A 57 15.07 -0.10 8.91
CA GLU A 57 16.52 -0.14 9.05
C GLU A 57 17.21 0.75 8.02
N TYR A 58 16.68 0.74 6.78
CA TYR A 58 17.25 1.55 5.71
C TYR A 58 17.22 3.04 6.04
N SER A 59 16.06 3.58 6.41
CA SER A 59 15.92 5.00 6.70
C SER A 59 16.68 5.41 7.95
N THR A 60 16.73 4.54 8.97
CA THR A 60 17.55 4.76 10.16
C THR A 60 19.04 4.87 9.81
N ALA A 61 19.55 3.99 8.94
CA ALA A 61 20.95 3.99 8.53
C ALA A 61 21.31 5.17 7.60
N HIS A 62 20.36 5.75 6.91
CA HIS A 62 20.55 6.82 5.92
C HIS A 62 19.89 8.13 6.33
N THR A 63 19.55 8.28 7.60
CA THR A 63 18.85 9.47 8.11
C THR A 63 19.58 10.77 7.78
N LYS A 64 18.80 11.77 7.42
CA LYS A 64 19.25 13.16 7.22
C LYS A 64 18.85 14.09 8.37
N ALA A 65 18.12 13.54 9.33
CA ALA A 65 17.66 14.22 10.53
C ALA A 65 18.29 13.58 11.78
N GLN A 66 18.11 14.22 12.93
CA GLN A 66 18.40 13.58 14.21
C GLN A 66 17.17 12.73 14.60
N GLY A 67 17.27 11.44 14.40
CA GLY A 67 16.18 10.51 14.71
C GLY A 67 16.69 9.11 14.96
N ALA A 68 16.02 8.42 15.86
CA ALA A 68 16.24 7.01 16.14
C ALA A 68 15.15 6.16 15.45
N CYS A 69 15.39 4.87 15.34
CA CYS A 69 14.35 3.92 14.99
C CYS A 69 13.31 3.83 16.12
N ALA A 70 12.07 3.61 15.76
CA ALA A 70 11.03 3.28 16.73
C ALA A 70 11.34 1.96 17.41
N GLU A 71 10.74 1.75 18.58
CA GLU A 71 10.86 0.50 19.31
C GLU A 71 10.29 -0.67 18.46
N ALA A 72 10.99 -1.79 18.46
CA ALA A 72 10.63 -2.94 17.63
C ALA A 72 9.19 -3.43 17.86
N GLU A 73 8.69 -3.30 19.08
CA GLU A 73 7.31 -3.63 19.45
C GLU A 73 6.30 -2.71 18.78
N VAL A 74 6.60 -1.41 18.69
CA VAL A 74 5.75 -0.42 18.00
C VAL A 74 5.72 -0.72 16.50
N VAL A 75 6.90 -0.95 15.90
CA VAL A 75 7.00 -1.31 14.47
C VAL A 75 6.21 -2.58 14.19
N LYS A 76 6.33 -3.59 15.04
CA LYS A 76 5.57 -4.84 14.92
C LYS A 76 4.06 -4.59 15.06
N MET A 77 3.63 -3.83 16.06
CA MET A 77 2.21 -3.51 16.27
C MET A 77 1.57 -2.78 15.09
N MET A 78 2.31 -1.95 14.40
CA MET A 78 1.85 -1.20 13.23
C MET A 78 1.86 -2.01 11.93
N ASN A 79 2.42 -3.22 11.94
CA ASN A 79 2.53 -4.06 10.75
C ASN A 79 1.54 -5.24 10.79
N PRO A 80 0.40 -5.15 10.08
CA PRO A 80 -0.59 -6.24 10.08
C PRO A 80 -0.04 -7.56 9.51
N MET A 81 1.01 -7.50 8.68
CA MET A 81 1.63 -8.69 8.11
C MET A 81 2.25 -9.63 9.16
N GLU A 82 2.61 -9.09 10.33
CA GLU A 82 3.14 -9.87 11.46
C GLU A 82 2.08 -10.75 12.14
N TYR A 83 0.80 -10.35 12.03
CA TYR A 83 -0.31 -11.00 12.74
C TYR A 83 -1.15 -11.93 11.86
N ILE A 84 -1.08 -11.81 10.54
CA ILE A 84 -1.95 -12.59 9.64
C ILE A 84 -1.76 -14.10 9.85
N MET A 85 -0.53 -14.55 10.07
CA MET A 85 -0.20 -15.95 10.30
C MET A 85 -0.05 -16.32 11.79
N ASP A 86 -0.26 -15.37 12.70
CA ASP A 86 -0.23 -15.65 14.14
C ASP A 86 -1.53 -16.35 14.57
N GLU A 87 -1.42 -17.55 15.07
CA GLU A 87 -2.57 -18.36 15.54
C GLU A 87 -3.29 -17.72 16.76
N LYS A 88 -2.61 -16.82 17.47
CA LYS A 88 -3.17 -16.10 18.61
C LYS A 88 -3.91 -14.84 18.23
N ALA A 89 -3.73 -14.37 17.01
CA ALA A 89 -4.38 -13.17 16.53
C ALA A 89 -5.79 -13.50 16.01
N GLU A 90 -6.79 -12.87 16.59
CA GLU A 90 -8.14 -12.88 16.03
C GLU A 90 -8.19 -12.01 14.78
N LYS A 91 -8.71 -12.56 13.70
CA LYS A 91 -8.83 -11.85 12.42
C LYS A 91 -10.19 -12.11 11.76
N ALA A 92 -10.64 -11.15 10.99
CA ALA A 92 -11.83 -11.33 10.17
C ALA A 92 -11.64 -12.46 9.16
N GLN A 93 -12.74 -13.09 8.75
CA GLN A 93 -12.72 -14.12 7.71
C GLN A 93 -12.79 -13.51 6.30
N HIS A 94 -13.47 -12.37 6.17
CA HIS A 94 -13.74 -11.71 4.89
C HIS A 94 -13.02 -10.37 4.81
N PHE A 95 -12.31 -10.17 3.71
CA PHE A 95 -11.58 -8.92 3.41
C PHE A 95 -11.98 -8.42 2.04
N ARG A 96 -12.24 -7.12 1.93
CA ARG A 96 -12.41 -6.43 0.67
C ARG A 96 -11.32 -5.39 0.51
N ILE A 97 -10.50 -5.53 -0.54
CA ILE A 97 -9.34 -4.69 -0.82
C ILE A 97 -9.51 -4.05 -2.18
N ARG A 98 -9.40 -2.74 -2.23
CA ARG A 98 -9.40 -1.94 -3.46
C ARG A 98 -8.13 -1.11 -3.54
N HIS A 99 -7.55 -1.05 -4.73
CA HIS A 99 -6.33 -0.28 -4.98
C HIS A 99 -6.39 0.27 -6.40
N GLY A 100 -6.56 1.58 -6.53
CA GLY A 100 -6.64 2.23 -7.83
C GLY A 100 -5.40 1.97 -8.70
N GLU A 101 -5.62 1.68 -9.98
CA GLU A 101 -4.49 1.39 -10.89
C GLU A 101 -3.55 2.57 -11.05
N CYS A 102 -4.04 3.81 -10.98
CA CYS A 102 -3.28 5.04 -11.05
C CYS A 102 -2.87 5.60 -9.69
N ASP A 103 -3.01 4.83 -8.60
CA ASP A 103 -2.58 5.27 -7.27
C ASP A 103 -1.08 5.57 -7.25
N ARG A 104 -0.74 6.77 -6.83
CA ARG A 104 0.64 7.26 -6.73
C ARG A 104 1.21 7.23 -5.32
N ASP A 105 0.33 7.13 -4.34
CA ASP A 105 0.70 7.24 -2.94
C ASP A 105 1.13 5.90 -2.36
N THR A 106 0.48 4.82 -2.80
CA THR A 106 0.78 3.48 -2.33
C THR A 106 1.16 2.56 -3.49
N SER A 107 2.19 1.77 -3.31
CA SER A 107 2.58 0.76 -4.30
C SER A 107 1.53 -0.36 -4.39
N LEU A 108 1.14 -0.73 -5.62
CA LEU A 108 0.27 -1.87 -5.88
C LEU A 108 0.78 -3.17 -5.26
N VAL A 109 2.10 -3.30 -5.10
CA VAL A 109 2.74 -4.46 -4.48
C VAL A 109 2.27 -4.65 -3.04
N ILE A 110 2.01 -3.57 -2.29
CA ILE A 110 1.56 -3.65 -0.89
C ILE A 110 0.20 -4.35 -0.81
N SER A 111 -0.79 -3.90 -1.58
CA SER A 111 -2.12 -4.51 -1.58
C SER A 111 -2.11 -5.93 -2.16
N ALA A 112 -1.26 -6.22 -3.16
CA ALA A 112 -1.09 -7.54 -3.71
C ALA A 112 -0.46 -8.52 -2.72
N MET A 113 0.59 -8.10 -1.99
CA MET A 113 1.22 -8.90 -0.94
C MET A 113 0.28 -9.17 0.22
N LEU A 114 -0.46 -8.15 0.68
CA LEU A 114 -1.48 -8.31 1.71
C LEU A 114 -2.54 -9.31 1.29
N THR A 115 -3.04 -9.20 0.06
CA THR A 115 -4.02 -10.15 -0.50
C THR A 115 -3.49 -11.57 -0.53
N ALA A 116 -2.26 -11.78 -1.01
CA ALA A 116 -1.64 -13.10 -1.07
C ALA A 116 -1.50 -13.71 0.33
N LYS A 117 -1.05 -12.91 1.30
CA LYS A 117 -0.85 -13.34 2.68
C LYS A 117 -2.16 -13.71 3.37
N LEU A 118 -3.21 -12.91 3.18
CA LEU A 118 -4.55 -13.20 3.73
C LEU A 118 -5.13 -14.49 3.14
N ARG A 119 -4.99 -14.69 1.83
CA ARG A 119 -5.43 -15.94 1.16
C ARG A 119 -4.65 -17.16 1.65
N GLU A 120 -3.33 -17.03 1.84
CA GLU A 120 -2.50 -18.07 2.45
C GLU A 120 -2.99 -18.45 3.85
N ALA A 121 -3.45 -17.47 4.62
CA ALA A 121 -4.04 -17.65 5.95
C ALA A 121 -5.49 -18.19 5.94
N GLY A 122 -6.04 -18.52 4.77
CA GLY A 122 -7.37 -19.08 4.60
C GLY A 122 -8.52 -18.07 4.65
N CYS A 123 -8.22 -16.76 4.56
CA CYS A 123 -9.25 -15.73 4.50
C CYS A 123 -9.84 -15.61 3.10
N GLU A 124 -11.11 -15.24 3.03
CA GLU A 124 -11.77 -14.87 1.78
C GLU A 124 -11.44 -13.43 1.43
N VAL A 125 -10.81 -13.22 0.27
CA VAL A 125 -10.34 -11.89 -0.12
C VAL A 125 -10.89 -11.51 -1.50
N ASP A 126 -11.77 -10.51 -1.50
CA ASP A 126 -12.22 -9.80 -2.70
C ASP A 126 -11.25 -8.66 -3.01
N TYR A 127 -10.27 -8.93 -3.87
CA TYR A 127 -9.27 -7.96 -4.31
C TYR A 127 -9.56 -7.49 -5.74
N HIS A 128 -9.59 -6.17 -5.92
CA HIS A 128 -9.71 -5.57 -7.24
C HIS A 128 -8.87 -4.30 -7.36
N SER A 129 -8.23 -4.13 -8.53
CA SER A 129 -7.51 -2.91 -8.90
C SER A 129 -8.23 -2.22 -10.07
N PRO A 130 -9.14 -1.27 -9.79
CA PRO A 130 -9.89 -0.60 -10.83
C PRO A 130 -8.97 0.18 -11.76
N TRP A 131 -9.20 0.00 -13.06
CA TRP A 131 -8.40 0.65 -14.09
C TRP A 131 -8.63 2.16 -14.11
N ASN A 132 -7.56 2.93 -14.31
CA ASN A 132 -7.56 4.39 -14.40
C ASN A 132 -8.17 5.10 -13.18
N THR A 133 -8.10 4.47 -12.01
CA THR A 133 -8.58 5.01 -10.74
C THR A 133 -7.41 5.50 -9.91
N PRO A 134 -7.44 6.75 -9.39
CA PRO A 134 -6.39 7.30 -8.54
C PRO A 134 -6.50 6.79 -7.10
N HIS A 135 -5.70 7.37 -6.22
CA HIS A 135 -5.84 7.23 -4.77
C HIS A 135 -7.16 7.85 -4.31
N ALA A 136 -8.18 7.01 -4.12
CA ALA A 136 -9.53 7.43 -3.72
C ALA A 136 -10.27 6.24 -3.09
N GLY A 137 -11.30 6.53 -2.28
CA GLY A 137 -12.03 5.53 -1.51
C GLY A 137 -13.46 5.23 -1.97
N ASP A 138 -14.12 6.15 -2.66
CA ASP A 138 -15.59 6.15 -2.76
C ASP A 138 -16.14 5.85 -4.17
N TYR A 139 -15.45 5.05 -4.96
CA TYR A 139 -15.80 4.81 -6.35
C TYR A 139 -16.69 3.57 -6.59
N ASP A 140 -16.91 2.73 -5.58
CA ASP A 140 -17.69 1.47 -5.70
C ASP A 140 -18.51 1.19 -4.42
N LEU A 141 -19.21 2.20 -3.91
CA LEU A 141 -19.99 2.09 -2.67
C LEU A 141 -21.16 1.11 -2.78
N ASP A 142 -21.84 1.06 -3.91
CA ASP A 142 -22.96 0.12 -4.12
C ASP A 142 -22.47 -1.33 -4.05
N GLU A 143 -21.34 -1.63 -4.67
CA GLU A 143 -20.70 -2.95 -4.60
C GLU A 143 -20.18 -3.26 -3.19
N LEU A 144 -19.69 -2.26 -2.47
CA LEU A 144 -19.26 -2.42 -1.08
C LEU A 144 -20.43 -2.83 -0.20
N PHE A 145 -21.56 -2.13 -0.29
CA PHE A 145 -22.74 -2.45 0.51
C PHE A 145 -23.34 -3.80 0.13
N ALA A 146 -23.40 -4.13 -1.15
CA ALA A 146 -23.84 -5.44 -1.60
C ALA A 146 -22.93 -6.57 -1.08
N TRP A 147 -21.62 -6.34 -1.03
CA TRP A 147 -20.68 -7.29 -0.46
C TRP A 147 -20.87 -7.45 1.06
N ILE A 148 -21.10 -6.37 1.80
CA ILE A 148 -21.41 -6.41 3.24
C ILE A 148 -22.71 -7.18 3.49
N ASP A 149 -23.78 -6.89 2.75
CA ASP A 149 -25.07 -7.57 2.87
C ASP A 149 -24.93 -9.07 2.60
N GLY A 150 -24.09 -9.45 1.65
CA GLY A 150 -23.83 -10.86 1.34
C GLY A 150 -23.11 -11.64 2.43
N ILE A 151 -22.39 -10.94 3.35
CA ILE A 151 -21.66 -11.55 4.44
C ILE A 151 -22.52 -11.56 5.74
N CYS A 152 -23.23 -10.46 5.97
CA CYS A 152 -23.97 -10.24 7.22
C CYS A 152 -25.42 -10.71 7.18
N GLY A 153 -25.97 -10.88 5.98
CA GLY A 153 -27.37 -11.33 5.75
C GLY A 153 -27.52 -12.79 5.79
#